data_7c918d63dac5915cc36c143e4dc8a154
#
_entry.id   7c918d63dac5915cc36c143e4dc8a154
#
_cell.length_a   1.000
_cell.length_b   1.000
_cell.length_c   1.000
_cell.angle_alpha   90.00
_cell.angle_beta   90.00
_cell.angle_gamma   90.00
#
_symmetry.space_group_name_H-M   'P 1'
#
loop_
_entity.id
_entity.type
_entity.pdbx_description
1 polymer ?
#
loop_
_entity_poly.entity_id
_entity_poly.type
_entity_poly.pdbx_seq_one_letter_code
_entity_poly.pdbx_strand_id
1 'polypeptide(L)'
;MFGLAAAPEVDDSLAAAAAADLSLEVSNEIPDFIQKGDREGADQIAAEDARIPRLVLAQAQTPQAMRGDPVYIDGLAAGMAFNDLTNVVYGEAPLEVIVVRADKPRWVEFGDDRSVIDPSVPPGDLRTQFTTDPETKKRIPPKATMFYDYVVLLGPQMEPLALSFKGSAIKLSARPLNGLIKMKPVPIYACKYRFTPRFMKNDEGTWYVFNVAQIGVLKNQETFQKAKEQFNIFKLKDVSFDVEHPDTDAPEDGSGI
;
A
#
# COMPACT_ATOMS: atom_id res chain seq x y z
N MET A 1 -51.96 -22.30 -49.08
CA MET A 1 -50.86 -23.02 -48.38
C MET A 1 -49.55 -22.36 -48.78
N PHE A 2 -49.03 -21.51 -47.95
CA PHE A 2 -47.72 -20.91 -48.15
C PHE A 2 -46.73 -21.56 -47.20
N GLY A 3 -45.72 -22.24 -47.80
CA GLY A 3 -44.66 -22.89 -47.04
C GLY A 3 -43.74 -21.82 -46.39
N LEU A 4 -43.56 -21.91 -45.10
CA LEU A 4 -42.48 -21.20 -44.36
C LEU A 4 -41.15 -21.86 -44.75
N ALA A 5 -40.25 -21.04 -45.32
CA ALA A 5 -38.86 -21.41 -45.48
C ALA A 5 -38.16 -21.39 -44.12
N ALA A 6 -37.46 -22.47 -43.78
CA ALA A 6 -36.61 -22.54 -42.57
C ALA A 6 -35.42 -21.58 -42.71
N ALA A 7 -35.16 -20.86 -41.61
CA ALA A 7 -33.96 -20.01 -41.50
C ALA A 7 -32.69 -20.91 -41.47
N PRO A 8 -31.54 -20.46 -42.02
CA PRO A 8 -30.31 -21.22 -41.97
C PRO A 8 -29.80 -21.31 -40.53
N GLU A 9 -29.49 -22.49 -40.05
CA GLU A 9 -28.76 -22.74 -38.81
C GLU A 9 -27.39 -22.08 -38.93
N VAL A 10 -27.14 -21.13 -38.06
CA VAL A 10 -25.82 -20.51 -37.90
C VAL A 10 -24.95 -21.55 -37.18
N ASP A 11 -23.87 -21.95 -37.82
CA ASP A 11 -22.91 -22.92 -37.29
C ASP A 11 -22.14 -22.30 -36.09
N ASP A 12 -22.61 -22.55 -34.87
CA ASP A 12 -22.00 -22.10 -33.60
C ASP A 12 -20.58 -22.64 -33.40
N SER A 13 -20.15 -23.65 -34.20
CA SER A 13 -18.82 -24.23 -34.07
C SER A 13 -17.70 -23.30 -34.60
N LEU A 14 -18.01 -22.47 -35.59
CA LEU A 14 -17.07 -21.49 -36.15
C LEU A 14 -16.84 -20.28 -35.23
N ALA A 15 -17.86 -19.88 -34.48
CA ALA A 15 -17.75 -18.79 -33.52
C ALA A 15 -16.93 -19.20 -32.27
N ALA A 16 -17.07 -20.47 -31.82
CA ALA A 16 -16.30 -21.02 -30.71
C ALA A 16 -14.81 -21.23 -31.06
N ALA A 17 -14.50 -21.63 -32.29
CA ALA A 17 -13.12 -21.80 -32.77
C ALA A 17 -12.38 -20.46 -32.93
N ALA A 18 -13.08 -19.38 -33.33
CA ALA A 18 -12.50 -18.05 -33.46
C ALA A 18 -12.23 -17.37 -32.11
N ALA A 19 -12.98 -17.73 -31.05
CA ALA A 19 -12.77 -17.20 -29.68
C ALA A 19 -11.61 -17.91 -28.97
N ALA A 20 -11.29 -19.14 -29.31
CA ALA A 20 -10.21 -19.91 -28.66
C ALA A 20 -8.80 -19.48 -29.12
N ASP A 21 -8.66 -18.81 -30.26
CA ASP A 21 -7.35 -18.44 -30.84
C ASP A 21 -6.90 -17.01 -30.47
N LEU A 22 -7.66 -16.30 -29.62
CA LEU A 22 -7.36 -14.93 -29.14
C LEU A 22 -6.93 -14.88 -27.68
N SER A 23 -6.83 -15.99 -26.96
CA SER A 23 -6.29 -15.99 -25.60
C SER A 23 -4.77 -15.88 -25.64
N LEU A 24 -4.26 -14.70 -25.35
CA LEU A 24 -2.83 -14.53 -25.09
C LEU A 24 -2.44 -15.35 -23.86
N GLU A 25 -1.53 -16.31 -24.04
CA GLU A 25 -0.94 -17.00 -22.90
C GLU A 25 -0.04 -16.02 -22.14
N VAL A 26 -0.41 -15.71 -20.90
CA VAL A 26 0.34 -14.82 -20.02
C VAL A 26 0.91 -15.59 -18.84
N SER A 27 2.11 -15.22 -18.41
CA SER A 27 2.78 -15.76 -17.24
C SER A 27 3.18 -14.62 -16.31
N ASN A 28 3.09 -14.87 -15.00
CA ASN A 28 3.64 -13.96 -13.99
C ASN A 28 5.17 -14.10 -13.82
N GLU A 29 5.77 -15.11 -14.44
CA GLU A 29 7.21 -15.30 -14.49
C GLU A 29 7.76 -14.76 -15.81
N ILE A 30 8.88 -14.03 -15.73
CA ILE A 30 9.56 -13.50 -16.92
C ILE A 30 10.25 -14.68 -17.62
N PRO A 31 9.82 -15.06 -18.83
CA PRO A 31 10.46 -16.14 -19.58
C PRO A 31 11.94 -15.83 -19.88
N ASP A 32 12.75 -16.88 -20.05
CA ASP A 32 14.20 -16.75 -20.23
C ASP A 32 14.60 -15.98 -21.50
N PHE A 33 13.71 -15.92 -22.50
CA PHE A 33 13.96 -15.15 -23.74
C PHE A 33 13.74 -13.63 -23.57
N ILE A 34 13.14 -13.18 -22.44
CA ILE A 34 13.00 -11.76 -22.11
C ILE A 34 14.16 -11.35 -21.23
N GLN A 35 14.97 -10.39 -21.66
CA GLN A 35 16.08 -9.88 -20.86
C GLN A 35 15.55 -9.11 -19.64
N LYS A 36 15.86 -9.63 -18.44
CA LYS A 36 15.49 -8.96 -17.20
C LYS A 36 16.20 -7.60 -17.12
N GLY A 37 15.41 -6.55 -16.97
CA GLY A 37 15.93 -5.17 -16.85
C GLY A 37 15.86 -4.38 -18.16
N ASP A 38 15.52 -5.00 -19.26
CA ASP A 38 15.17 -4.28 -20.48
C ASP A 38 13.82 -3.58 -20.27
N ARG A 39 13.82 -2.25 -20.48
CA ARG A 39 12.64 -1.39 -20.32
C ARG A 39 12.35 -0.61 -21.59
N GLU A 40 12.66 -1.19 -22.74
CA GLU A 40 12.38 -0.57 -24.03
C GLU A 40 10.92 -0.13 -24.12
N GLY A 41 10.68 1.14 -24.45
CA GLY A 41 9.36 1.75 -24.50
C GLY A 41 8.83 2.30 -23.17
N ALA A 42 9.39 1.93 -22.03
CA ALA A 42 9.03 2.50 -20.73
C ALA A 42 9.73 3.86 -20.44
N ASP A 43 10.74 4.22 -21.23
CA ASP A 43 11.49 5.48 -21.08
C ASP A 43 10.64 6.74 -21.36
N GLN A 44 9.50 6.56 -22.05
CA GLN A 44 8.57 7.63 -22.37
C GLN A 44 7.56 7.90 -21.25
N ILE A 45 7.50 7.02 -20.23
CA ILE A 45 6.64 7.21 -19.07
C ILE A 45 7.37 8.16 -18.11
N ALA A 46 6.80 9.33 -17.86
CA ALA A 46 7.37 10.25 -16.89
C ALA A 46 7.39 9.62 -15.48
N ALA A 47 8.43 9.93 -14.70
CA ALA A 47 8.59 9.34 -13.37
C ALA A 47 7.43 9.71 -12.42
N GLU A 48 6.82 10.88 -12.64
CA GLU A 48 5.64 11.36 -11.94
C GLU A 48 4.37 10.57 -12.28
N ASP A 49 4.32 9.95 -13.47
CA ASP A 49 3.18 9.13 -13.89
C ASP A 49 3.30 7.66 -13.43
N ALA A 50 4.48 7.27 -12.95
CA ALA A 50 4.74 5.93 -12.47
C ALA A 50 4.40 5.81 -10.97
N ARG A 51 3.16 5.46 -10.69
CA ARG A 51 2.69 5.20 -9.31
C ARG A 51 3.32 3.92 -8.75
N ILE A 52 3.88 4.01 -7.54
CA ILE A 52 4.28 2.81 -6.79
C ILE A 52 3.02 2.25 -6.13
N PRO A 53 2.71 0.94 -6.34
CA PRO A 53 1.58 0.31 -5.67
C PRO A 53 1.74 0.39 -4.16
N ARG A 54 0.62 0.49 -3.44
CA ARG A 54 0.64 0.57 -1.98
C ARG A 54 0.27 -0.76 -1.34
N LEU A 55 0.97 -1.07 -0.26
CA LEU A 55 0.57 -2.11 0.68
C LEU A 55 -0.45 -1.50 1.65
N VAL A 56 -1.69 -1.89 1.52
CA VAL A 56 -2.80 -1.41 2.34
C VAL A 56 -3.28 -2.51 3.27
N LEU A 57 -3.59 -2.15 4.51
CA LEU A 57 -4.28 -3.02 5.48
C LEU A 57 -5.76 -2.63 5.51
N ALA A 58 -6.61 -3.49 4.99
CA ALA A 58 -8.03 -3.22 4.88
C ALA A 58 -8.68 -3.00 6.25
N GLN A 59 -9.44 -1.93 6.38
CA GLN A 59 -10.27 -1.61 7.53
C GLN A 59 -11.72 -2.02 7.27
N ALA A 60 -12.58 -1.94 8.28
CA ALA A 60 -14.00 -2.28 8.13
C ALA A 60 -14.72 -1.40 7.09
N GLN A 61 -14.29 -0.16 6.90
CA GLN A 61 -14.87 0.81 5.94
C GLN A 61 -14.01 0.98 4.67
N THR A 62 -13.00 0.14 4.45
CA THR A 62 -12.22 0.16 3.21
C THR A 62 -13.14 -0.19 2.04
N PRO A 63 -13.34 0.70 1.04
CA PRO A 63 -14.29 0.48 -0.06
C PRO A 63 -14.04 -0.84 -0.79
N GLN A 64 -12.78 -1.21 -1.00
CA GLN A 64 -12.38 -2.46 -1.64
C GLN A 64 -12.81 -3.72 -0.86
N ALA A 65 -13.07 -3.62 0.44
CA ALA A 65 -13.56 -4.73 1.27
C ALA A 65 -15.09 -4.72 1.44
N MET A 66 -15.80 -3.71 0.95
CA MET A 66 -17.25 -3.54 1.11
C MET A 66 -17.99 -4.10 -0.09
N ARG A 67 -18.77 -5.18 0.12
CA ARG A 67 -19.62 -5.74 -0.94
C ARG A 67 -20.64 -4.69 -1.43
N GLY A 68 -20.69 -4.53 -2.75
CA GLY A 68 -21.56 -3.54 -3.40
C GLY A 68 -20.89 -2.21 -3.71
N ASP A 69 -19.67 -1.98 -3.24
CA ASP A 69 -18.85 -0.86 -3.70
C ASP A 69 -18.31 -1.15 -5.12
N PRO A 70 -18.26 -0.14 -6.02
CA PRO A 70 -17.73 -0.32 -7.39
C PRO A 70 -16.30 -0.83 -7.45
N VAL A 71 -15.48 -0.57 -6.42
CA VAL A 71 -14.08 -1.01 -6.35
C VAL A 71 -13.89 -2.25 -5.48
N TYR A 72 -14.97 -2.96 -5.14
CA TYR A 72 -14.91 -4.17 -4.31
C TYR A 72 -13.96 -5.23 -4.91
N ILE A 73 -13.11 -5.80 -4.05
CA ILE A 73 -12.20 -6.91 -4.37
C ILE A 73 -12.75 -8.19 -3.75
N ASP A 74 -13.04 -9.19 -4.59
CA ASP A 74 -13.57 -10.46 -4.08
C ASP A 74 -12.54 -11.16 -3.17
N GLY A 75 -13.04 -11.65 -2.02
CA GLY A 75 -12.20 -12.28 -1.00
C GLY A 75 -11.41 -11.33 -0.10
N LEU A 76 -11.42 -10.03 -0.33
CA LEU A 76 -10.83 -9.06 0.60
C LEU A 76 -11.76 -8.81 1.79
N ALA A 77 -11.21 -8.87 3.00
CA ALA A 77 -11.90 -8.56 4.24
C ALA A 77 -11.06 -7.64 5.14
N ALA A 78 -11.72 -7.00 6.12
CA ALA A 78 -11.02 -6.18 7.11
C ALA A 78 -9.96 -7.01 7.85
N GLY A 79 -8.77 -6.43 8.01
CA GLY A 79 -7.60 -7.11 8.57
C GLY A 79 -6.72 -7.81 7.56
N MET A 80 -7.14 -7.94 6.32
CA MET A 80 -6.30 -8.47 5.24
C MET A 80 -5.45 -7.38 4.61
N ALA A 81 -4.23 -7.73 4.21
CA ALA A 81 -3.36 -6.86 3.44
C ALA A 81 -3.55 -7.08 1.94
N PHE A 82 -3.46 -6.02 1.16
CA PHE A 82 -3.61 -6.07 -0.29
C PHE A 82 -2.78 -4.99 -1.00
N ASN A 83 -2.56 -5.18 -2.30
CA ASN A 83 -1.97 -4.20 -3.20
C ASN A 83 -3.09 -3.38 -3.85
N ASP A 84 -3.08 -2.07 -3.68
CA ASP A 84 -4.15 -1.16 -4.13
C ASP A 84 -4.18 -0.91 -5.65
N LEU A 85 -3.09 -1.21 -6.35
CA LEU A 85 -3.00 -1.05 -7.80
C LEU A 85 -3.34 -2.33 -8.56
N THR A 86 -2.82 -3.47 -8.08
CA THR A 86 -2.99 -4.77 -8.76
C THR A 86 -4.14 -5.59 -8.19
N ASN A 87 -4.76 -5.14 -7.09
CA ASN A 87 -5.82 -5.84 -6.36
C ASN A 87 -5.42 -7.23 -5.82
N VAL A 88 -4.12 -7.51 -5.75
CA VAL A 88 -3.63 -8.77 -5.17
C VAL A 88 -3.86 -8.75 -3.67
N VAL A 89 -4.61 -9.74 -3.17
CA VAL A 89 -4.88 -9.93 -1.75
C VAL A 89 -3.82 -10.84 -1.14
N TYR A 90 -3.07 -10.32 -0.16
CA TYR A 90 -2.05 -11.10 0.57
C TYR A 90 -2.63 -11.84 1.78
N GLY A 91 -3.86 -11.51 2.18
CA GLY A 91 -4.58 -12.16 3.29
C GLY A 91 -4.20 -11.63 4.67
N GLU A 92 -4.54 -12.42 5.70
CA GLU A 92 -4.27 -12.13 7.12
C GLU A 92 -2.91 -12.68 7.60
N ALA A 93 -2.23 -13.45 6.77
CA ALA A 93 -0.96 -14.06 7.12
C ALA A 93 0.11 -12.98 7.38
N PRO A 94 1.08 -13.24 8.28
CA PRO A 94 2.20 -12.34 8.47
C PRO A 94 2.99 -12.13 7.18
N LEU A 95 3.25 -10.87 6.82
CA LEU A 95 4.04 -10.50 5.65
C LEU A 95 5.51 -10.36 6.04
N GLU A 96 6.40 -10.91 5.23
CA GLU A 96 7.85 -10.74 5.39
C GLU A 96 8.36 -9.73 4.36
N VAL A 97 8.87 -8.60 4.86
CA VAL A 97 9.28 -7.46 4.04
C VAL A 97 10.72 -7.04 4.32
N ILE A 98 11.34 -6.40 3.33
CA ILE A 98 12.61 -5.68 3.48
C ILE A 98 12.30 -4.20 3.30
N VAL A 99 12.72 -3.35 4.23
CA VAL A 99 12.56 -1.89 4.11
C VAL A 99 13.72 -1.33 3.30
N VAL A 100 13.43 -0.65 2.20
CA VAL A 100 14.47 -0.03 1.34
C VAL A 100 14.46 1.49 1.42
N ARG A 101 13.38 2.10 1.91
CA ARG A 101 13.30 3.54 2.15
C ARG A 101 12.45 3.82 3.37
N ALA A 102 12.86 4.81 4.17
CA ALA A 102 12.08 5.38 5.26
C ALA A 102 12.25 6.90 5.19
N ASP A 103 11.16 7.60 4.98
CA ASP A 103 11.18 9.06 4.84
C ASP A 103 11.01 9.76 6.18
N LYS A 104 11.31 11.06 6.22
CA LYS A 104 10.98 11.91 7.34
C LYS A 104 9.45 12.02 7.44
N PRO A 105 8.90 12.13 8.66
CA PRO A 105 7.46 12.36 8.80
C PRO A 105 7.02 13.58 8.01
N ARG A 106 5.91 13.46 7.30
CA ARG A 106 5.26 14.58 6.62
C ARG A 106 3.88 14.81 7.19
N TRP A 107 3.41 16.04 7.05
CA TRP A 107 2.09 16.45 7.48
C TRP A 107 1.27 16.85 6.27
N VAL A 108 0.02 16.43 6.23
CA VAL A 108 -0.92 16.68 5.13
C VAL A 108 -2.20 17.24 5.71
N GLU A 109 -2.67 18.37 5.17
CA GLU A 109 -3.97 18.93 5.51
C GLU A 109 -5.03 18.46 4.52
N PHE A 110 -6.15 17.99 5.05
CA PHE A 110 -7.31 17.57 4.28
C PHE A 110 -8.48 18.52 4.51
N GLY A 111 -9.32 18.68 3.48
CA GLY A 111 -10.61 19.35 3.58
C GLY A 111 -11.69 18.46 4.18
N ASP A 112 -12.82 19.06 4.48
CA ASP A 112 -14.00 18.35 4.97
C ASP A 112 -14.57 17.36 3.93
N ASP A 113 -14.30 17.62 2.65
CA ASP A 113 -14.64 16.76 1.51
C ASP A 113 -13.57 15.66 1.28
N ARG A 114 -12.59 15.57 2.17
CA ARG A 114 -11.45 14.65 2.10
C ARG A 114 -10.44 14.93 0.98
N SER A 115 -10.57 16.04 0.28
CA SER A 115 -9.55 16.47 -0.67
C SER A 115 -8.27 16.91 0.04
N VAL A 116 -7.13 16.77 -0.64
CA VAL A 116 -5.85 17.27 -0.13
C VAL A 116 -5.81 18.78 -0.34
N ILE A 117 -5.73 19.54 0.77
CA ILE A 117 -5.56 21.01 0.74
C ILE A 117 -4.08 21.35 0.64
N ASP A 118 -3.24 20.75 1.50
CA ASP A 118 -1.81 20.99 1.55
C ASP A 118 -1.08 19.65 1.75
N PRO A 119 -0.37 19.14 0.72
CA PRO A 119 0.30 17.83 0.79
C PRO A 119 1.57 17.85 1.63
N SER A 120 2.06 19.03 2.03
CA SER A 120 3.36 19.16 2.72
C SER A 120 3.37 20.33 3.70
N VAL A 121 2.55 20.23 4.74
CA VAL A 121 2.53 21.24 5.82
C VAL A 121 3.88 21.24 6.55
N PRO A 122 4.55 22.40 6.70
CA PRO A 122 5.85 22.48 7.37
C PRO A 122 5.79 22.02 8.83
N PRO A 123 6.81 21.32 9.33
CA PRO A 123 6.90 20.99 10.75
C PRO A 123 6.91 22.26 11.60
N GLY A 124 6.07 22.32 12.65
CA GLY A 124 5.95 23.47 13.53
C GLY A 124 4.87 24.49 13.13
N ASP A 125 4.23 24.32 11.97
CA ASP A 125 3.02 25.06 11.61
C ASP A 125 1.91 24.82 12.68
N LEU A 126 1.06 25.82 12.92
CA LEU A 126 -0.04 25.70 13.89
C LEU A 126 -0.98 24.54 13.57
N ARG A 127 -1.15 24.21 12.30
CA ARG A 127 -1.95 23.08 11.83
C ARG A 127 -1.41 21.71 12.23
N THR A 128 -0.12 21.63 12.61
CA THR A 128 0.53 20.40 13.10
C THR A 128 0.52 20.27 14.61
N GLN A 129 -0.07 21.23 15.33
CA GLN A 129 -0.04 21.31 16.78
C GLN A 129 -1.40 20.97 17.39
N PHE A 130 -1.36 20.30 18.53
CA PHE A 130 -2.55 20.19 19.36
C PHE A 130 -2.86 21.54 20.00
N THR A 131 -4.12 21.90 19.97
CA THR A 131 -4.63 23.08 20.66
C THR A 131 -5.56 22.67 21.80
N THR A 132 -5.94 23.61 22.66
CA THR A 132 -6.89 23.39 23.74
C THR A 132 -8.08 24.29 23.51
N ASP A 133 -9.26 23.72 23.51
CA ASP A 133 -10.50 24.48 23.47
C ASP A 133 -10.59 25.38 24.74
N PRO A 134 -10.74 26.69 24.55
CA PRO A 134 -10.74 27.63 25.70
C PRO A 134 -11.94 27.43 26.65
N GLU A 135 -13.07 26.94 26.14
CA GLU A 135 -14.30 26.76 26.92
C GLU A 135 -14.35 25.37 27.57
N THR A 136 -14.18 24.31 26.78
CA THR A 136 -14.32 22.93 27.26
C THR A 136 -13.05 22.36 27.86
N LYS A 137 -11.89 23.04 27.69
CA LYS A 137 -10.55 22.56 28.07
C LYS A 137 -10.16 21.24 27.44
N LYS A 138 -10.91 20.79 26.43
CA LYS A 138 -10.58 19.59 25.69
C LYS A 138 -9.43 19.84 24.72
N ARG A 139 -8.61 18.84 24.56
CA ARG A 139 -7.52 18.84 23.57
C ARG A 139 -8.14 18.66 22.17
N ILE A 140 -7.81 19.61 21.28
CA ILE A 140 -8.21 19.57 19.86
C ILE A 140 -7.02 19.00 19.09
N PRO A 141 -7.24 17.97 18.24
CA PRO A 141 -6.19 17.38 17.41
C PRO A 141 -5.67 18.38 16.38
N PRO A 142 -4.48 18.14 15.81
CA PRO A 142 -3.96 18.91 14.68
C PRO A 142 -4.92 18.85 13.47
N LYS A 143 -5.01 19.94 12.71
CA LYS A 143 -5.75 19.93 11.44
C LYS A 143 -5.05 19.10 10.38
N ALA A 144 -3.71 19.08 10.40
CA ALA A 144 -2.92 18.26 9.51
C ALA A 144 -2.68 16.86 10.10
N THR A 145 -2.76 15.84 9.26
CA THR A 145 -2.48 14.45 9.61
C THR A 145 -1.02 14.12 9.37
N MET A 146 -0.36 13.49 10.34
CA MET A 146 1.03 13.02 10.22
C MET A 146 1.08 11.67 9.53
N PHE A 147 2.04 11.53 8.60
CA PHE A 147 2.35 10.28 7.92
C PHE A 147 3.81 9.89 8.11
N TYR A 148 4.05 8.59 8.23
CA TYR A 148 5.35 7.96 8.15
C TYR A 148 5.36 7.04 6.94
N ASP A 149 6.17 7.39 5.94
CA ASP A 149 6.20 6.75 4.63
C ASP A 149 7.43 5.88 4.47
N TYR A 150 7.22 4.69 3.88
CA TYR A 150 8.24 3.70 3.62
C TYR A 150 8.08 3.12 2.22
N VAL A 151 9.19 2.63 1.66
CA VAL A 151 9.13 1.68 0.55
C VAL A 151 9.63 0.34 1.08
N VAL A 152 8.82 -0.68 0.88
CA VAL A 152 9.12 -2.05 1.30
C VAL A 152 9.16 -2.99 0.09
N LEU A 153 9.96 -4.05 0.18
CA LEU A 153 9.98 -5.11 -0.81
C LEU A 153 9.26 -6.32 -0.24
N LEU A 154 8.28 -6.84 -0.97
CA LEU A 154 7.44 -7.95 -0.55
C LEU A 154 7.64 -9.16 -1.46
N GLY A 155 7.60 -10.34 -0.85
CA GLY A 155 7.62 -11.63 -1.54
C GLY A 155 8.95 -12.00 -2.19
N PRO A 156 9.00 -13.16 -2.89
CA PRO A 156 10.20 -13.66 -3.56
C PRO A 156 10.62 -12.78 -4.74
N GLN A 157 9.67 -12.14 -5.41
CA GLN A 157 9.93 -11.23 -6.52
C GLN A 157 10.47 -9.87 -6.07
N MET A 158 10.47 -9.61 -4.74
CA MET A 158 10.90 -8.34 -4.16
C MET A 158 10.13 -7.15 -4.74
N GLU A 159 8.81 -7.31 -4.84
CA GLU A 159 7.90 -6.30 -5.34
C GLU A 159 7.98 -5.04 -4.47
N PRO A 160 8.28 -3.86 -5.06
CA PRO A 160 8.32 -2.62 -4.31
C PRO A 160 6.91 -2.09 -4.06
N LEU A 161 6.60 -1.85 -2.79
CA LEU A 161 5.33 -1.32 -2.33
C LEU A 161 5.55 -0.09 -1.45
N ALA A 162 4.76 0.95 -1.65
CA ALA A 162 4.68 2.07 -0.73
C ALA A 162 3.83 1.68 0.49
N LEU A 163 4.24 2.11 1.66
CA LEU A 163 3.55 1.85 2.92
C LEU A 163 3.52 3.12 3.76
N SER A 164 2.34 3.57 4.15
CA SER A 164 2.16 4.76 4.96
C SER A 164 1.46 4.42 6.27
N PHE A 165 2.01 4.90 7.39
CA PHE A 165 1.39 4.81 8.70
C PHE A 165 0.88 6.17 9.17
N LYS A 166 -0.36 6.22 9.65
CA LYS A 166 -1.04 7.41 10.17
C LYS A 166 -1.78 7.09 11.47
N GLY A 167 -2.22 8.10 12.20
CA GLY A 167 -3.02 7.95 13.41
C GLY A 167 -2.36 7.00 14.43
N SER A 168 -3.14 6.08 14.99
CA SER A 168 -2.67 5.10 15.98
C SER A 168 -1.58 4.16 15.46
N ALA A 169 -1.52 3.90 14.14
CA ALA A 169 -0.48 3.08 13.53
C ALA A 169 0.92 3.72 13.64
N ILE A 170 1.03 5.03 13.84
CA ILE A 170 2.32 5.67 14.10
C ILE A 170 2.95 5.11 15.38
N LYS A 171 2.18 5.08 16.47
CA LYS A 171 2.65 4.58 17.78
C LYS A 171 2.86 3.07 17.77
N LEU A 172 1.96 2.34 17.11
CA LEU A 172 1.90 0.89 17.20
C LEU A 172 2.76 0.17 16.13
N SER A 173 3.04 0.83 15.01
CA SER A 173 3.76 0.23 13.87
C SER A 173 5.00 1.03 13.47
N ALA A 174 4.84 2.34 13.11
CA ALA A 174 5.95 3.14 12.57
C ALA A 174 7.09 3.36 13.57
N ARG A 175 6.77 3.79 14.81
CA ARG A 175 7.80 4.03 15.84
C ARG A 175 8.55 2.75 16.23
N PRO A 176 7.89 1.59 16.48
CA PRO A 176 8.58 0.32 16.66
C PRO A 176 9.48 -0.05 15.48
N LEU A 177 9.00 0.08 14.23
CA LEU A 177 9.80 -0.18 13.03
C LEU A 177 11.05 0.70 12.99
N ASN A 178 10.91 2.00 13.22
CA ASN A 178 12.03 2.94 13.25
C ASN A 178 13.05 2.60 14.36
N GLY A 179 12.56 2.16 15.53
CA GLY A 179 13.38 1.66 16.61
C GLY A 179 14.21 0.46 16.18
N LEU A 180 13.56 -0.56 15.60
CA LEU A 180 14.22 -1.78 15.10
C LEU A 180 15.26 -1.47 14.01
N ILE A 181 14.96 -0.54 13.09
CA ILE A 181 15.91 -0.10 12.05
C ILE A 181 17.14 0.56 12.69
N LYS A 182 16.95 1.46 13.64
CA LYS A 182 18.05 2.21 14.27
C LYS A 182 18.91 1.36 15.22
N MET A 183 18.35 0.32 15.80
CA MET A 183 19.08 -0.54 16.75
C MET A 183 20.16 -1.42 16.11
N LYS A 184 20.11 -1.61 14.79
CA LYS A 184 21.07 -2.45 14.07
C LYS A 184 22.11 -1.61 13.33
N PRO A 185 23.42 -1.85 13.51
CA PRO A 185 24.49 -1.17 12.80
C PRO A 185 24.70 -1.73 11.38
N VAL A 186 23.59 -1.91 10.63
CA VAL A 186 23.60 -2.44 9.26
C VAL A 186 22.71 -1.55 8.38
N PRO A 187 22.92 -1.54 7.05
CA PRO A 187 22.04 -0.81 6.15
C PRO A 187 20.57 -1.20 6.31
N ILE A 188 19.65 -0.26 6.10
CA ILE A 188 18.20 -0.46 6.23
C ILE A 188 17.70 -1.67 5.44
N TYR A 189 18.25 -1.88 4.23
CA TYR A 189 17.89 -2.98 3.33
C TYR A 189 18.52 -4.32 3.69
N ALA A 190 19.32 -4.39 4.74
CA ALA A 190 19.97 -5.64 5.16
C ALA A 190 19.11 -6.50 6.09
N CYS A 191 17.98 -5.99 6.56
CA CYS A 191 17.13 -6.67 7.52
C CYS A 191 15.77 -7.04 6.92
N LYS A 192 15.25 -8.19 7.36
CA LYS A 192 13.88 -8.63 7.09
C LYS A 192 13.02 -8.41 8.31
N TYR A 193 11.81 -7.89 8.09
CA TYR A 193 10.81 -7.60 9.10
C TYR A 193 9.55 -8.41 8.83
N ARG A 194 8.80 -8.72 9.90
CA ARG A 194 7.51 -9.38 9.86
C ARG A 194 6.44 -8.38 10.25
N PHE A 195 5.45 -8.21 9.38
CA PHE A 195 4.27 -7.38 9.59
C PHE A 195 3.08 -8.31 9.78
N THR A 196 2.52 -8.30 10.98
CA THR A 196 1.38 -9.14 11.33
C THR A 196 0.17 -8.25 11.56
N PRO A 197 -0.93 -8.42 10.82
CA PRO A 197 -2.18 -7.72 11.11
C PRO A 197 -2.62 -7.95 12.54
N ARG A 198 -3.00 -6.90 13.23
CA ARG A 198 -3.46 -6.93 14.61
C ARG A 198 -4.75 -6.14 14.75
N PHE A 199 -5.78 -6.80 15.25
CA PHE A 199 -7.05 -6.18 15.60
C PHE A 199 -6.89 -5.30 16.85
N MET A 200 -7.47 -4.11 16.80
CA MET A 200 -7.53 -3.14 17.88
C MET A 200 -8.97 -2.72 18.13
N LYS A 201 -9.28 -2.43 19.39
CA LYS A 201 -10.60 -1.97 19.81
C LYS A 201 -10.46 -0.97 20.97
N ASN A 202 -11.24 0.09 20.92
CA ASN A 202 -11.49 1.00 22.04
C ASN A 202 -12.98 1.41 22.07
N ASP A 203 -13.32 2.39 22.88
CA ASP A 203 -14.70 2.88 23.02
C ASP A 203 -15.22 3.63 21.77
N GLU A 204 -14.31 4.08 20.91
CA GLU A 204 -14.62 4.84 19.69
C GLU A 204 -14.76 3.93 18.45
N GLY A 205 -14.24 2.68 18.49
CA GLY A 205 -14.38 1.76 17.38
C GLY A 205 -13.38 0.62 17.36
N THR A 206 -13.29 0.01 16.18
CA THR A 206 -12.38 -1.11 15.91
C THR A 206 -11.59 -0.83 14.65
N TRP A 207 -10.30 -1.21 14.64
CA TRP A 207 -9.43 -1.06 13.49
C TRP A 207 -8.30 -2.09 13.49
N TYR A 208 -7.53 -2.12 12.41
CA TYR A 208 -6.37 -2.99 12.28
C TYR A 208 -5.08 -2.16 12.13
N VAL A 209 -4.00 -2.65 12.71
CA VAL A 209 -2.64 -2.11 12.57
C VAL A 209 -1.67 -3.25 12.30
N PHE A 210 -0.48 -2.94 11.79
CA PHE A 210 0.59 -3.93 11.72
C PHE A 210 1.37 -3.98 13.04
N ASN A 211 1.45 -5.15 13.65
CA ASN A 211 2.48 -5.45 14.64
C ASN A 211 3.77 -5.76 13.88
N VAL A 212 4.87 -5.10 14.25
CA VAL A 212 6.15 -5.20 13.53
C VAL A 212 7.18 -5.89 14.38
N ALA A 213 7.83 -6.91 13.83
CA ALA A 213 8.94 -7.62 14.46
C ALA A 213 10.11 -7.77 13.48
N GLN A 214 11.33 -7.71 13.96
CA GLN A 214 12.50 -8.02 13.15
C GLN A 214 12.70 -9.54 13.11
N ILE A 215 12.86 -10.12 11.91
CA ILE A 215 13.17 -11.53 11.72
C ILE A 215 14.68 -11.77 11.84
N GLY A 216 15.48 -10.90 11.18
CA GLY A 216 16.91 -11.04 11.18
C GLY A 216 17.58 -10.28 10.02
N VAL A 217 18.88 -10.56 9.84
CA VAL A 217 19.69 -10.01 8.75
C VAL A 217 19.67 -11.00 7.57
N LEU A 218 19.64 -10.48 6.35
CA LEU A 218 19.66 -11.27 5.12
C LEU A 218 20.95 -12.09 5.06
N LYS A 219 20.80 -13.39 4.82
CA LYS A 219 21.94 -14.33 4.69
C LYS A 219 22.30 -14.61 3.23
N ASN A 220 21.33 -14.44 2.32
CA ASN A 220 21.52 -14.69 0.89
C ASN A 220 22.12 -13.45 0.24
N GLN A 221 23.28 -13.58 -0.41
CA GLN A 221 23.99 -12.49 -1.06
C GLN A 221 23.20 -11.92 -2.26
N GLU A 222 22.52 -12.76 -3.03
CA GLU A 222 21.71 -12.33 -4.17
C GLU A 222 20.54 -11.45 -3.70
N THR A 223 19.79 -11.90 -2.69
CA THR A 223 18.71 -11.12 -2.08
C THR A 223 19.21 -9.78 -1.54
N PHE A 224 20.39 -9.78 -0.89
CA PHE A 224 20.99 -8.55 -0.38
C PHE A 224 21.37 -7.59 -1.52
N GLN A 225 21.95 -8.07 -2.62
CA GLN A 225 22.31 -7.22 -3.77
C GLN A 225 21.06 -6.64 -4.44
N LYS A 226 20.02 -7.44 -4.66
CA LYS A 226 18.73 -6.96 -5.18
C LYS A 226 18.11 -5.88 -4.28
N ALA A 227 18.13 -6.08 -2.96
CA ALA A 227 17.62 -5.09 -2.02
C ALA A 227 18.43 -3.78 -2.06
N LYS A 228 19.76 -3.87 -2.21
CA LYS A 228 20.65 -2.73 -2.38
C LYS A 228 20.39 -1.97 -3.69
N GLU A 229 20.14 -2.68 -4.78
CA GLU A 229 19.76 -2.07 -6.06
C GLU A 229 18.46 -1.30 -5.93
N GLN A 230 17.43 -1.89 -5.34
CA GLN A 230 16.16 -1.21 -5.08
C GLN A 230 16.36 0.00 -4.16
N PHE A 231 17.12 -0.12 -3.08
CA PHE A 231 17.49 1.02 -2.25
C PHE A 231 18.10 2.17 -3.05
N ASN A 232 19.05 1.89 -3.95
CA ASN A 232 19.69 2.90 -4.78
C ASN A 232 18.69 3.58 -5.74
N ILE A 233 17.76 2.80 -6.32
CA ILE A 233 16.70 3.33 -7.18
C ILE A 233 15.82 4.30 -6.37
N PHE A 234 15.33 3.88 -5.22
CA PHE A 234 14.39 4.69 -4.42
C PHE A 234 15.05 5.82 -3.64
N LYS A 235 16.36 5.76 -3.39
CA LYS A 235 17.12 6.86 -2.79
C LYS A 235 17.17 8.09 -3.68
N LEU A 236 17.24 7.91 -5.00
CA LEU A 236 17.39 8.98 -5.99
C LEU A 236 16.06 9.45 -6.60
N LYS A 237 15.01 8.65 -6.49
CA LYS A 237 13.69 9.01 -7.04
C LYS A 237 12.92 9.88 -6.04
N ASP A 238 12.29 10.91 -6.56
CA ASP A 238 11.17 11.56 -5.88
C ASP A 238 10.00 10.57 -5.92
N VAL A 239 9.74 9.93 -4.79
CA VAL A 239 8.62 9.00 -4.65
C VAL A 239 7.43 9.82 -4.17
N SER A 240 6.45 10.01 -5.05
CA SER A 240 5.16 10.53 -4.65
C SER A 240 4.42 9.43 -3.90
N PHE A 241 4.15 9.67 -2.63
CA PHE A 241 3.22 8.85 -1.86
C PHE A 241 1.84 9.46 -2.04
N ASP A 242 0.97 8.78 -2.77
CA ASP A 242 -0.43 9.18 -2.88
C ASP A 242 -1.04 9.30 -1.49
N VAL A 243 -1.70 10.42 -1.28
CA VAL A 243 -2.36 10.72 -0.02
C VAL A 243 -3.85 10.46 -0.21
N GLU A 244 -4.30 9.29 0.19
CA GLU A 244 -5.71 9.11 0.44
C GLU A 244 -6.07 9.67 1.80
N HIS A 245 -7.21 10.35 1.85
CA HIS A 245 -7.80 10.82 3.10
C HIS A 245 -7.78 9.67 4.13
N PRO A 246 -7.42 9.93 5.38
CA PRO A 246 -7.56 8.94 6.43
C PRO A 246 -9.00 8.42 6.45
N ASP A 247 -9.17 7.11 6.21
CA ASP A 247 -10.41 6.46 6.55
C ASP A 247 -10.67 6.76 8.03
N THR A 248 -11.90 7.11 8.36
CA THR A 248 -12.32 7.58 9.68
C THR A 248 -12.18 6.54 10.80
N ASP A 249 -11.53 5.42 10.54
CA ASP A 249 -11.55 4.22 11.37
C ASP A 249 -10.48 4.14 12.45
N ALA A 250 -9.46 4.97 12.40
CA ALA A 250 -8.52 5.04 13.51
C ALA A 250 -8.84 6.26 14.34
N PRO A 251 -9.40 6.11 15.55
CA PRO A 251 -9.55 7.23 16.45
C PRO A 251 -8.18 7.91 16.61
N GLU A 252 -8.14 9.21 16.44
CA GLU A 252 -6.94 9.98 16.74
C GLU A 252 -6.65 9.77 18.22
N ASP A 253 -5.59 9.01 18.52
CA ASP A 253 -5.17 8.73 19.87
C ASP A 253 -4.81 10.07 20.55
N GLY A 254 -5.80 10.66 21.20
CA GLY A 254 -5.64 11.86 22.03
C GLY A 254 -4.75 11.63 23.28
N SER A 255 -4.24 10.41 23.46
CA SER A 255 -3.27 10.09 24.50
C SER A 255 -1.88 10.57 24.08
N GLY A 256 -1.65 11.86 24.24
CA GLY A 256 -0.29 12.39 24.23
C GLY A 256 0.57 11.70 25.27
N ILE A 257 1.77 11.45 24.87
CA ILE A 257 2.98 11.06 25.61
C ILE A 257 2.96 11.54 27.04
#